data_424228c484275da2195fe4d5c6a312ef
#
_entry.id   424228c484275da2195fe4d5c6a312ef
#
_cell.length_a   1.000
_cell.length_b   1.000
_cell.length_c   1.000
_cell.angle_alpha   90.00
_cell.angle_beta   90.00
_cell.angle_gamma   90.00
#
_symmetry.space_group_name_H-M   'P 1'
#
loop_
_entity.id
_entity.type
_entity.pdbx_description
1 polymer ?
#
loop_
_entity_poly.entity_id
_entity_poly.type
_entity_poly.pdbx_seq_one_letter_code
_entity_poly.pdbx_strand_id
1 'polypeptide(L)'
;MPATKIATGLRPPLLAISILAGLGAAGCSNLGAPLEGETPTRQVQSGRQTPAQSLAHAEADKQLLALGIVYRRVPDEDSDRGCVIENGVEVSRIGSVKLTRPALLTQDMAIRLGRWIKDSLEPEAQKTYRTQLAAIDVGGSYSCRNIYGKPFGGRFAGRLSEHAFANAIDIGGFKLADGRSVEYLHHWSGKDGSREFFLATSTSACEIFNTTLTPDYDRFHRNHIHIDASPKKEGDAKFCGIKGRFAPGSVPAFARYKVPGKKVKTTGKKQPAKKATSKKKGTA
;
A
#
# COMPACT_ATOMS: atom_id res chain seq x y z
N MET A 1 -62.12 -13.45 -12.63
CA MET A 1 -62.82 -13.30 -13.91
C MET A 1 -62.95 -11.85 -14.25
N PRO A 2 -62.73 -11.30 -15.45
CA PRO A 2 -62.29 -11.88 -16.71
C PRO A 2 -60.91 -11.33 -17.15
N ALA A 3 -60.15 -12.04 -17.88
CA ALA A 3 -60.04 -12.35 -19.31
C ALA A 3 -59.21 -11.34 -20.12
N THR A 4 -58.05 -11.76 -20.52
CA THR A 4 -57.51 -12.04 -21.86
C THR A 4 -57.51 -10.88 -22.86
N LYS A 5 -56.34 -10.53 -23.41
CA LYS A 5 -56.15 -10.39 -24.88
C LYS A 5 -54.68 -10.56 -25.27
N ILE A 6 -54.48 -11.58 -26.10
CA ILE A 6 -53.33 -11.89 -26.93
C ILE A 6 -53.43 -11.00 -28.18
N ALA A 7 -52.33 -10.46 -28.66
CA ALA A 7 -52.20 -9.95 -30.02
C ALA A 7 -50.87 -10.41 -30.61
N THR A 8 -51.00 -11.26 -31.58
CA THR A 8 -50.05 -11.79 -32.55
C THR A 8 -49.74 -10.76 -33.63
N GLY A 9 -48.51 -10.80 -34.18
CA GLY A 9 -48.40 -10.58 -35.63
C GLY A 9 -47.29 -9.64 -36.10
N LEU A 10 -46.48 -10.16 -36.88
CA LEU A 10 -45.87 -9.86 -38.19
C LEU A 10 -44.35 -9.62 -38.21
N ARG A 11 -43.65 -10.58 -38.82
CA ARG A 11 -42.42 -10.37 -39.60
C ARG A 11 -42.79 -9.96 -41.02
N PRO A 12 -41.99 -9.13 -41.72
CA PRO A 12 -41.36 -9.48 -43.00
C PRO A 12 -40.03 -8.72 -43.23
N PRO A 13 -39.44 -8.78 -44.45
CA PRO A 13 -38.65 -9.87 -45.00
C PRO A 13 -37.18 -9.47 -45.32
N LEU A 14 -36.41 -10.48 -45.68
CA LEU A 14 -35.07 -10.42 -46.27
C LEU A 14 -35.06 -9.63 -47.61
N LEU A 15 -34.06 -8.74 -47.77
CA LEU A 15 -33.61 -8.27 -49.08
C LEU A 15 -32.09 -8.48 -49.21
N ALA A 16 -31.75 -9.35 -50.12
CA ALA A 16 -30.40 -9.56 -50.66
C ALA A 16 -30.20 -8.65 -51.86
N ILE A 17 -29.09 -7.93 -51.96
CA ILE A 17 -28.57 -7.32 -53.20
C ILE A 17 -27.05 -7.32 -53.16
N SER A 18 -26.48 -8.21 -53.87
CA SER A 18 -25.56 -8.16 -55.04
C SER A 18 -24.27 -7.31 -54.95
N ILE A 19 -23.24 -8.05 -55.24
CA ILE A 19 -21.84 -7.77 -55.56
C ILE A 19 -21.70 -6.80 -56.73
N LEU A 20 -20.78 -5.84 -56.65
CA LEU A 20 -20.08 -5.30 -57.80
C LEU A 20 -18.58 -5.10 -57.50
N ALA A 21 -17.79 -5.80 -58.28
CA ALA A 21 -16.35 -5.66 -58.37
C ALA A 21 -15.99 -4.42 -59.20
N GLY A 22 -15.02 -3.65 -58.75
CA GLY A 22 -14.42 -2.55 -59.47
C GLY A 22 -12.89 -2.54 -59.27
N LEU A 23 -12.17 -3.01 -60.30
CA LEU A 23 -10.74 -2.76 -60.46
C LEU A 23 -10.51 -1.30 -60.87
N GLY A 24 -9.49 -0.65 -60.29
CA GLY A 24 -9.07 0.69 -60.71
C GLY A 24 -7.75 1.12 -60.12
N ALA A 25 -6.69 0.83 -60.81
CA ALA A 25 -5.47 1.57 -61.09
C ALA A 25 -4.75 2.44 -60.04
N ALA A 26 -3.43 2.25 -60.06
CA ALA A 26 -2.31 2.88 -59.44
C ALA A 26 -2.31 4.43 -59.49
N GLY A 27 -1.85 5.05 -58.40
CA GLY A 27 -1.45 6.44 -58.32
C GLY A 27 -0.50 6.65 -57.12
N CYS A 28 0.81 6.78 -57.43
CA CYS A 28 1.81 7.21 -56.47
C CYS A 28 1.60 8.68 -56.10
N SER A 29 1.49 9.00 -54.82
CA SER A 29 1.77 10.33 -54.31
C SER A 29 2.34 10.23 -52.89
N ASN A 30 3.66 10.39 -52.77
CA ASN A 30 4.35 10.69 -51.53
C ASN A 30 3.88 12.02 -50.98
N LEU A 31 3.24 12.06 -49.81
CA LEU A 31 3.15 13.26 -48.97
C LEU A 31 3.15 12.85 -47.52
N GLY A 32 4.15 13.30 -46.82
CA GLY A 32 4.46 13.44 -45.42
C GLY A 32 3.54 12.75 -44.41
N ALA A 33 4.04 11.72 -43.76
CA ALA A 33 3.47 11.18 -42.50
C ALA A 33 3.69 12.19 -41.37
N PRO A 34 2.67 12.49 -40.55
CA PRO A 34 2.88 13.09 -39.25
C PRO A 34 3.60 12.10 -38.36
N LEU A 35 4.64 12.53 -37.67
CA LEU A 35 5.29 11.78 -36.58
C LEU A 35 4.28 11.66 -35.42
N GLU A 36 3.46 10.63 -35.45
CA GLU A 36 2.75 10.19 -34.27
C GLU A 36 3.78 9.59 -33.30
N GLY A 37 4.06 10.32 -32.24
CA GLY A 37 4.83 9.84 -31.12
C GLY A 37 4.04 8.68 -30.47
N GLU A 38 4.40 7.46 -30.80
CA GLU A 38 3.93 6.28 -30.09
C GLU A 38 4.44 6.37 -28.66
N THR A 39 3.54 6.73 -27.74
CA THR A 39 3.70 6.42 -26.32
C THR A 39 3.82 4.90 -26.22
N PRO A 40 4.89 4.36 -25.63
CA PRO A 40 5.00 2.92 -25.45
C PRO A 40 3.90 2.46 -24.51
N THR A 41 2.83 1.93 -25.04
CA THR A 41 1.85 1.16 -24.28
C THR A 41 2.58 -0.08 -23.81
N ARG A 42 2.96 -0.12 -22.55
CA ARG A 42 3.52 -1.30 -21.90
C ARG A 42 2.43 -2.36 -21.91
N GLN A 43 2.44 -3.22 -22.91
CA GLN A 43 1.60 -4.41 -22.93
C GLN A 43 2.06 -5.27 -21.73
N VAL A 44 1.21 -5.34 -20.71
CA VAL A 44 1.33 -6.38 -19.68
C VAL A 44 1.02 -7.69 -20.40
N GLN A 45 2.07 -8.36 -20.84
CA GLN A 45 1.95 -9.73 -21.27
C GLN A 45 1.48 -10.52 -20.04
N SER A 46 0.26 -11.05 -20.08
CA SER A 46 -0.16 -12.20 -19.26
C SER A 46 0.70 -13.41 -19.64
N GLY A 47 2.02 -13.26 -19.43
CA GLY A 47 3.07 -14.14 -19.89
C GLY A 47 3.51 -15.02 -18.73
N ARG A 48 3.63 -16.29 -19.05
CA ARG A 48 4.31 -17.34 -18.26
C ARG A 48 5.38 -16.72 -17.36
N GLN A 49 5.16 -16.79 -16.03
CA GLN A 49 6.11 -16.29 -15.04
C GLN A 49 7.51 -16.89 -15.29
N THR A 50 8.54 -16.08 -15.17
CA THR A 50 9.90 -16.57 -15.21
C THR A 50 10.17 -17.50 -14.01
N PRO A 51 11.12 -18.45 -14.10
CA PRO A 51 11.49 -19.28 -12.95
C PRO A 51 11.83 -18.47 -11.69
N ALA A 52 12.50 -17.32 -11.85
CA ALA A 52 12.83 -16.42 -10.73
C ALA A 52 11.58 -15.80 -10.09
N GLN A 53 10.61 -15.36 -10.89
CA GLN A 53 9.32 -14.87 -10.38
C GLN A 53 8.56 -15.97 -9.65
N SER A 54 8.51 -17.18 -10.21
CA SER A 54 7.85 -18.33 -9.56
C SER A 54 8.49 -18.69 -8.23
N LEU A 55 9.81 -18.63 -8.09
CA LEU A 55 10.51 -18.85 -6.82
C LEU A 55 10.24 -17.74 -5.81
N ALA A 56 10.22 -16.47 -6.25
CA ALA A 56 9.90 -15.33 -5.37
C ALA A 56 8.47 -15.43 -4.84
N HIS A 57 7.50 -15.85 -5.66
CA HIS A 57 6.12 -16.08 -5.26
C HIS A 57 6.00 -17.23 -4.25
N ALA A 58 6.70 -18.34 -4.48
CA ALA A 58 6.69 -19.47 -3.55
C ALA A 58 7.29 -19.10 -2.19
N GLU A 59 8.30 -18.25 -2.15
CA GLU A 59 8.88 -17.76 -0.90
C GLU A 59 7.93 -16.79 -0.19
N ALA A 60 7.26 -15.89 -0.92
CA ALA A 60 6.23 -15.02 -0.36
C ALA A 60 5.07 -15.83 0.23
N ASP A 61 4.62 -16.89 -0.44
CA ASP A 61 3.57 -17.79 0.08
C ASP A 61 3.96 -18.45 1.39
N LYS A 62 5.20 -18.95 1.49
CA LYS A 62 5.69 -19.50 2.77
C LYS A 62 5.63 -18.49 3.89
N GLN A 63 5.98 -17.22 3.61
CA GLN A 63 5.93 -16.15 4.61
C GLN A 63 4.48 -15.80 4.98
N LEU A 64 3.56 -15.72 4.01
CA LEU A 64 2.13 -15.51 4.28
C LEU A 64 1.57 -16.61 5.18
N LEU A 65 1.86 -17.87 4.88
CA LEU A 65 1.44 -19.01 5.68
C LEU A 65 2.06 -19.02 7.07
N ALA A 66 3.36 -18.74 7.20
CA ALA A 66 4.06 -18.69 8.49
C ALA A 66 3.54 -17.59 9.42
N LEU A 67 3.00 -16.51 8.85
CA LEU A 67 2.33 -15.42 9.59
C LEU A 67 0.85 -15.74 9.89
N GLY A 68 0.32 -16.88 9.43
CA GLY A 68 -1.07 -17.26 9.60
C GLY A 68 -2.04 -16.36 8.82
N ILE A 69 -1.60 -15.79 7.69
CA ILE A 69 -2.42 -14.92 6.86
C ILE A 69 -3.43 -15.75 6.08
N VAL A 70 -4.71 -15.45 6.28
CA VAL A 70 -5.82 -16.04 5.52
C VAL A 70 -6.15 -15.12 4.37
N TYR A 71 -5.94 -15.59 3.15
CA TYR A 71 -6.08 -14.79 1.94
C TYR A 71 -6.63 -15.62 0.76
N ARG A 72 -7.13 -14.92 -0.25
CA ARG A 72 -7.30 -15.45 -1.61
C ARG A 72 -6.43 -14.67 -2.58
N ARG A 73 -5.92 -15.32 -3.62
CA ARG A 73 -5.20 -14.64 -4.69
C ARG A 73 -6.17 -13.83 -5.54
N VAL A 74 -5.69 -12.70 -6.01
CA VAL A 74 -6.41 -11.85 -6.96
C VAL A 74 -5.61 -11.84 -8.26
N PRO A 75 -6.26 -11.96 -9.42
CA PRO A 75 -5.58 -11.82 -10.71
C PRO A 75 -4.85 -10.48 -10.81
N ASP A 76 -3.72 -10.48 -11.49
CA ASP A 76 -3.02 -9.24 -11.83
C ASP A 76 -3.91 -8.39 -12.73
N GLU A 77 -3.92 -7.08 -12.49
CA GLU A 77 -4.77 -6.12 -13.20
C GLU A 77 -3.91 -4.90 -13.58
N ASP A 78 -4.10 -4.42 -14.81
CA ASP A 78 -3.53 -3.16 -15.30
C ASP A 78 -4.65 -2.33 -15.93
N SER A 79 -4.89 -1.16 -15.39
CA SER A 79 -5.93 -0.27 -15.89
C SER A 79 -5.36 0.79 -16.82
N ASP A 80 -6.16 1.27 -17.75
CA ASP A 80 -5.85 2.39 -18.65
C ASP A 80 -5.53 3.70 -17.93
N ARG A 81 -5.84 3.79 -16.62
CA ARG A 81 -5.47 4.90 -15.74
C ARG A 81 -4.11 4.72 -15.06
N GLY A 82 -3.41 3.62 -15.35
CA GLY A 82 -2.09 3.29 -14.76
C GLY A 82 -2.15 2.72 -13.34
N CYS A 83 -3.35 2.35 -12.85
CA CYS A 83 -3.47 1.61 -11.61
C CYS A 83 -3.16 0.13 -11.88
N VAL A 84 -2.29 -0.46 -11.07
CA VAL A 84 -1.78 -1.82 -11.32
C VAL A 84 -1.91 -2.64 -10.03
N ILE A 85 -2.38 -3.87 -10.17
CA ILE A 85 -2.31 -4.89 -9.12
C ILE A 85 -1.36 -5.96 -9.61
N GLU A 86 -0.22 -6.12 -8.97
CA GLU A 86 0.71 -7.21 -9.23
C GLU A 86 0.81 -8.08 -7.97
N ASN A 87 0.65 -9.39 -8.13
CA ASN A 87 0.72 -10.35 -7.02
C ASN A 87 -0.26 -10.02 -5.88
N GLY A 88 -1.48 -9.65 -6.25
CA GLY A 88 -2.53 -9.25 -5.34
C GLY A 88 -3.03 -10.40 -4.47
N VAL A 89 -3.24 -10.12 -3.19
CA VAL A 89 -3.89 -11.01 -2.23
C VAL A 89 -4.98 -10.24 -1.47
N GLU A 90 -6.16 -10.81 -1.39
CA GLU A 90 -7.23 -10.27 -0.55
C GLU A 90 -7.18 -10.96 0.80
N VAL A 91 -6.75 -10.20 1.80
CA VAL A 91 -6.52 -10.67 3.17
C VAL A 91 -7.76 -10.46 4.02
N SER A 92 -8.20 -11.48 4.73
CA SER A 92 -9.36 -11.42 5.65
C SER A 92 -8.99 -11.55 7.12
N ARG A 93 -7.86 -12.21 7.44
CA ARG A 93 -7.39 -12.45 8.80
C ARG A 93 -5.88 -12.67 8.83
N ILE A 94 -5.23 -12.31 9.92
CA ILE A 94 -3.81 -12.53 10.18
C ILE A 94 -3.65 -13.09 11.59
N GLY A 95 -3.21 -14.36 11.70
CA GLY A 95 -3.21 -15.07 12.96
C GLY A 95 -4.61 -15.13 13.59
N SER A 96 -4.76 -14.63 14.82
CA SER A 96 -6.04 -14.49 15.52
C SER A 96 -6.81 -13.22 15.12
N VAL A 97 -6.14 -12.24 14.51
CA VAL A 97 -6.66 -10.88 14.26
C VAL A 97 -7.46 -10.83 12.96
N LYS A 98 -8.74 -10.50 13.04
CA LYS A 98 -9.62 -10.31 11.87
C LYS A 98 -9.44 -8.93 11.27
N LEU A 99 -9.62 -8.80 9.97
CA LEU A 99 -9.85 -7.52 9.32
C LEU A 99 -11.36 -7.26 9.27
N THR A 100 -11.83 -6.05 9.66
CA THR A 100 -13.27 -5.72 9.66
C THR A 100 -13.89 -5.82 8.26
N ARG A 101 -13.07 -5.69 7.23
CA ARG A 101 -13.37 -6.02 5.83
C ARG A 101 -12.11 -6.55 5.16
N PRO A 102 -12.23 -7.40 4.14
CA PRO A 102 -11.07 -7.89 3.40
C PRO A 102 -10.28 -6.71 2.81
N ALA A 103 -8.95 -6.83 2.84
CA ALA A 103 -8.02 -5.84 2.29
C ALA A 103 -7.29 -6.43 1.08
N LEU A 104 -7.42 -5.78 -0.07
CA LEU A 104 -6.65 -6.10 -1.26
C LEU A 104 -5.28 -5.44 -1.18
N LEU A 105 -4.24 -6.26 -1.09
CA LEU A 105 -2.85 -5.86 -0.87
C LEU A 105 -1.92 -6.64 -1.82
N THR A 106 -0.74 -6.09 -2.09
CA THR A 106 0.36 -6.91 -2.63
C THR A 106 0.83 -7.93 -1.60
N GLN A 107 1.45 -9.03 -2.04
CA GLN A 107 2.05 -10.02 -1.11
C GLN A 107 3.03 -9.37 -0.13
N ASP A 108 3.92 -8.46 -0.61
CA ASP A 108 4.89 -7.77 0.25
C ASP A 108 4.19 -6.91 1.32
N MET A 109 3.17 -6.15 0.93
CA MET A 109 2.39 -5.33 1.87
C MET A 109 1.66 -6.20 2.91
N ALA A 110 1.09 -7.33 2.50
CA ALA A 110 0.43 -8.27 3.41
C ALA A 110 1.42 -8.91 4.41
N ILE A 111 2.62 -9.27 3.94
CA ILE A 111 3.69 -9.81 4.81
C ILE A 111 4.14 -8.77 5.83
N ARG A 112 4.36 -7.51 5.41
CA ARG A 112 4.73 -6.41 6.31
C ARG A 112 3.65 -6.15 7.34
N LEU A 113 2.38 -6.13 6.92
CA LEU A 113 1.24 -5.98 7.82
C LEU A 113 1.19 -7.12 8.85
N GLY A 114 1.38 -8.36 8.40
CA GLY A 114 1.41 -9.53 9.28
C GLY A 114 2.52 -9.46 10.33
N ARG A 115 3.72 -9.03 9.94
CA ARG A 115 4.85 -8.81 10.87
C ARG A 115 4.54 -7.69 11.85
N TRP A 116 4.01 -6.58 11.41
CA TRP A 116 3.64 -5.46 12.28
C TRP A 116 2.61 -5.87 13.33
N ILE A 117 1.58 -6.63 12.94
CA ILE A 117 0.58 -7.16 13.86
C ILE A 117 1.25 -8.04 14.91
N LYS A 118 1.99 -9.05 14.48
CA LYS A 118 2.58 -10.08 15.35
C LYS A 118 3.67 -9.53 16.27
N ASP A 119 4.56 -8.70 15.72
CA ASP A 119 5.79 -8.28 16.40
C ASP A 119 5.63 -6.95 17.15
N SER A 120 4.51 -6.22 16.93
CA SER A 120 4.30 -4.90 17.53
C SER A 120 2.90 -4.71 18.09
N LEU A 121 1.83 -4.87 17.29
CA LEU A 121 0.46 -4.56 17.73
C LEU A 121 -0.02 -5.50 18.84
N GLU A 122 0.13 -6.81 18.67
CA GLU A 122 -0.31 -7.79 19.68
C GLU A 122 0.47 -7.63 21.00
N PRO A 123 1.81 -7.55 21.02
CA PRO A 123 2.56 -7.31 22.26
C PRO A 123 2.19 -6.00 22.95
N GLU A 124 2.03 -4.90 22.19
CA GLU A 124 1.72 -3.60 22.78
C GLU A 124 0.27 -3.54 23.28
N ALA A 125 -0.69 -4.22 22.62
CA ALA A 125 -2.06 -4.35 23.12
C ALA A 125 -2.10 -5.13 24.44
N GLN A 126 -1.35 -6.22 24.53
CA GLN A 126 -1.23 -7.00 25.78
C GLN A 126 -0.59 -6.20 26.90
N LYS A 127 0.44 -5.41 26.58
CA LYS A 127 1.13 -4.55 27.55
C LYS A 127 0.24 -3.42 28.07
N THR A 128 -0.41 -2.70 27.17
CA THR A 128 -1.19 -1.49 27.48
C THR A 128 -2.57 -1.81 28.03
N TYR A 129 -3.27 -2.74 27.39
CA TYR A 129 -4.69 -3.01 27.68
C TYR A 129 -4.94 -4.30 28.44
N ARG A 130 -3.91 -5.14 28.64
CA ARG A 130 -3.98 -6.45 29.32
C ARG A 130 -4.95 -7.42 28.63
N THR A 131 -5.12 -7.28 27.31
CA THR A 131 -6.00 -8.11 26.47
C THR A 131 -5.41 -8.26 25.08
N GLN A 132 -5.96 -9.21 24.31
CA GLN A 132 -5.50 -9.49 22.95
C GLN A 132 -6.14 -8.55 21.94
N LEU A 133 -5.47 -8.39 20.81
CA LEU A 133 -6.03 -7.76 19.63
C LEU A 133 -7.00 -8.74 18.94
N ALA A 134 -8.24 -8.32 18.69
CA ALA A 134 -9.27 -9.15 18.05
C ALA A 134 -9.48 -8.79 16.58
N ALA A 135 -9.46 -7.49 16.24
CA ALA A 135 -9.58 -7.05 14.85
C ALA A 135 -8.92 -5.71 14.58
N ILE A 136 -8.61 -5.50 13.31
CA ILE A 136 -8.18 -4.21 12.75
C ILE A 136 -9.35 -3.61 12.00
N ASP A 137 -9.65 -2.32 12.27
CA ASP A 137 -10.63 -1.55 11.52
C ASP A 137 -9.99 -1.00 10.24
N VAL A 138 -10.31 -1.63 9.11
CA VAL A 138 -9.75 -1.28 7.80
C VAL A 138 -10.53 -0.09 7.22
N GLY A 139 -9.88 1.06 7.12
CA GLY A 139 -10.40 2.28 6.48
C GLY A 139 -10.41 2.18 4.95
N GLY A 140 -9.34 1.65 4.37
CA GLY A 140 -9.21 1.46 2.92
C GLY A 140 -7.97 0.65 2.57
N SER A 141 -7.99 0.00 1.39
CA SER A 141 -6.82 -0.68 0.81
C SER A 141 -6.66 -0.29 -0.66
N TYR A 142 -7.10 -1.12 -1.61
CA TYR A 142 -7.03 -0.75 -3.02
C TYR A 142 -8.03 0.35 -3.39
N SER A 143 -7.54 1.36 -4.12
CA SER A 143 -8.36 2.41 -4.72
C SER A 143 -7.59 3.08 -5.86
N CYS A 144 -8.08 2.92 -7.09
CA CYS A 144 -7.48 3.55 -8.27
C CYS A 144 -7.75 5.06 -8.27
N ARG A 145 -6.85 5.82 -7.63
CA ARG A 145 -6.97 7.27 -7.44
C ARG A 145 -5.61 7.95 -7.33
N ASN A 146 -5.58 9.24 -7.61
CA ASN A 146 -4.43 10.09 -7.31
C ASN A 146 -4.29 10.35 -5.80
N ILE A 147 -3.11 10.79 -5.38
CA ILE A 147 -2.84 11.27 -4.02
C ILE A 147 -3.88 12.33 -3.63
N TYR A 148 -4.40 12.26 -2.41
CA TYR A 148 -5.49 13.10 -1.87
C TYR A 148 -6.81 13.04 -2.64
N GLY A 149 -7.07 11.98 -3.41
CA GLY A 149 -8.30 11.86 -4.21
C GLY A 149 -8.46 12.96 -5.26
N LYS A 150 -7.39 13.62 -5.66
CA LYS A 150 -7.43 14.66 -6.70
C LYS A 150 -7.80 14.06 -8.05
N PRO A 151 -8.53 14.80 -8.91
CA PRO A 151 -8.82 14.36 -10.26
C PRO A 151 -7.55 13.99 -11.03
N PHE A 152 -7.69 13.12 -12.03
CA PHE A 152 -6.61 12.83 -12.97
C PHE A 152 -6.35 14.09 -13.81
N GLY A 153 -5.52 14.97 -13.28
CA GLY A 153 -5.23 16.30 -13.84
C GLY A 153 -4.83 17.29 -12.74
N GLY A 154 -4.36 18.48 -13.12
CA GLY A 154 -3.94 19.53 -12.20
C GLY A 154 -2.56 19.27 -11.54
N ARG A 155 -2.29 19.92 -10.40
CA ARG A 155 -0.97 19.90 -9.73
C ARG A 155 -0.44 18.52 -9.38
N PHE A 156 -1.32 17.55 -9.16
CA PHE A 156 -0.97 16.16 -8.84
C PHE A 156 -1.34 15.21 -9.99
N ALA A 157 -1.49 15.74 -11.20
CA ALA A 157 -1.71 14.93 -12.39
C ALA A 157 -0.60 13.88 -12.53
N GLY A 158 -0.98 12.63 -12.74
CA GLY A 158 -0.05 11.52 -12.90
C GLY A 158 0.62 11.01 -11.61
N ARG A 159 0.27 11.54 -10.43
CA ARG A 159 0.75 11.02 -9.14
C ARG A 159 -0.30 10.13 -8.50
N LEU A 160 -0.24 8.86 -8.84
CA LEU A 160 -1.08 7.85 -8.22
C LEU A 160 -0.72 7.64 -6.76
N SER A 161 -1.74 7.33 -5.95
CA SER A 161 -1.56 6.89 -4.58
C SER A 161 -1.05 5.45 -4.54
N GLU A 162 -0.33 5.04 -3.50
CA GLU A 162 0.06 3.64 -3.29
C GLU A 162 -1.16 2.70 -3.15
N HIS A 163 -2.32 3.22 -2.79
CA HIS A 163 -3.59 2.49 -2.87
C HIS A 163 -3.93 2.04 -4.30
N ALA A 164 -3.48 2.75 -5.32
CA ALA A 164 -3.71 2.40 -6.72
C ALA A 164 -2.89 1.17 -7.20
N PHE A 165 -1.95 0.74 -6.36
CA PHE A 165 -1.08 -0.42 -6.59
C PHE A 165 -1.33 -1.54 -5.58
N ALA A 166 -2.43 -1.50 -4.82
CA ALA A 166 -2.69 -2.39 -3.69
C ALA A 166 -1.53 -2.44 -2.65
N ASN A 167 -0.74 -1.38 -2.59
CA ASN A 167 0.52 -1.30 -1.85
C ASN A 167 0.40 -0.44 -0.57
N ALA A 168 -0.83 -0.12 -0.16
CA ALA A 168 -1.15 0.67 1.01
C ALA A 168 -2.41 0.19 1.73
N ILE A 169 -2.51 0.50 3.02
CA ILE A 169 -3.71 0.31 3.83
C ILE A 169 -3.90 1.48 4.79
N ASP A 170 -5.15 1.91 4.93
CA ASP A 170 -5.62 2.86 5.94
C ASP A 170 -6.30 2.09 7.07
N ILE A 171 -5.89 2.34 8.32
CA ILE A 171 -6.41 1.68 9.51
C ILE A 171 -7.01 2.71 10.45
N GLY A 172 -8.32 2.62 10.71
CA GLY A 172 -9.07 3.52 11.58
C GLY A 172 -8.89 3.24 13.07
N GLY A 173 -8.58 1.99 13.42
CA GLY A 173 -8.41 1.59 14.80
C GLY A 173 -8.33 0.08 14.99
N PHE A 174 -8.54 -0.34 16.21
CA PHE A 174 -8.39 -1.72 16.67
C PHE A 174 -9.54 -2.12 17.58
N LYS A 175 -9.99 -3.38 17.47
CA LYS A 175 -10.91 -4.00 18.41
C LYS A 175 -10.13 -4.95 19.31
N LEU A 176 -10.35 -4.85 20.61
CA LEU A 176 -9.74 -5.71 21.62
C LEU A 176 -10.65 -6.89 21.92
N ALA A 177 -10.09 -7.98 22.44
CA ALA A 177 -10.84 -9.21 22.72
C ALA A 177 -11.86 -9.07 23.86
N ASP A 178 -11.70 -8.06 24.72
CA ASP A 178 -12.65 -7.69 25.76
C ASP A 178 -13.80 -6.78 25.30
N GLY A 179 -13.90 -6.51 23.99
CA GLY A 179 -14.94 -5.70 23.38
C GLY A 179 -14.66 -4.20 23.27
N ARG A 180 -13.59 -3.70 23.88
CA ARG A 180 -13.19 -2.29 23.73
C ARG A 180 -12.74 -2.00 22.29
N SER A 181 -12.97 -0.76 21.83
CA SER A 181 -12.41 -0.24 20.58
C SER A 181 -11.42 0.88 20.87
N VAL A 182 -10.29 0.89 20.16
CA VAL A 182 -9.27 1.92 20.26
C VAL A 182 -9.07 2.52 18.87
N GLU A 183 -9.49 3.76 18.68
CA GLU A 183 -9.61 4.40 17.37
C GLU A 183 -8.70 5.61 17.28
N TYR A 184 -8.04 5.81 16.13
CA TYR A 184 -7.17 6.96 15.90
C TYR A 184 -7.90 8.28 16.08
N LEU A 185 -9.16 8.38 15.61
CA LEU A 185 -9.96 9.61 15.69
C LEU A 185 -10.18 10.08 17.14
N HIS A 186 -10.46 9.17 18.04
CA HIS A 186 -10.91 9.48 19.40
C HIS A 186 -9.83 9.31 20.45
N HIS A 187 -8.86 8.43 20.22
CA HIS A 187 -7.91 8.01 21.25
C HIS A 187 -6.46 8.40 20.94
N TRP A 188 -6.17 9.01 19.78
CA TRP A 188 -4.80 9.44 19.41
C TRP A 188 -4.15 10.34 20.48
N SER A 189 -4.94 11.22 21.12
CA SER A 189 -4.50 12.10 22.19
C SER A 189 -5.00 11.67 23.57
N GLY A 190 -5.44 10.41 23.73
CA GLY A 190 -5.98 9.87 24.97
C GLY A 190 -4.95 9.82 26.09
N LYS A 191 -5.46 9.83 27.34
CA LYS A 191 -4.67 9.78 28.58
C LYS A 191 -4.74 8.44 29.29
N ASP A 192 -5.47 7.48 28.71
CA ASP A 192 -5.77 6.14 29.26
C ASP A 192 -4.77 5.07 28.78
N GLY A 193 -3.58 5.48 28.36
CA GLY A 193 -2.57 4.62 27.74
C GLY A 193 -2.72 4.48 26.22
N SER A 194 -3.80 4.98 25.63
CA SER A 194 -4.02 4.87 24.20
C SER A 194 -3.01 5.70 23.39
N ARG A 195 -2.61 6.87 23.89
CA ARG A 195 -1.55 7.68 23.24
C ARG A 195 -0.22 6.93 23.18
N GLU A 196 0.18 6.31 24.27
CA GLU A 196 1.41 5.51 24.37
C GLU A 196 1.35 4.30 23.43
N PHE A 197 0.22 3.59 23.40
CA PHE A 197 -0.03 2.50 22.47
C PHE A 197 0.12 2.94 21.02
N PHE A 198 -0.55 4.01 20.61
CA PHE A 198 -0.48 4.51 19.24
C PHE A 198 0.92 5.00 18.86
N LEU A 199 1.61 5.69 19.77
CA LEU A 199 2.99 6.14 19.50
C LEU A 199 3.96 4.97 19.35
N ALA A 200 3.88 3.97 20.22
CA ALA A 200 4.74 2.79 20.15
C ALA A 200 4.50 2.01 18.85
N THR A 201 3.24 1.72 18.52
CA THR A 201 2.88 0.97 17.32
C THR A 201 3.14 1.74 16.04
N SER A 202 2.92 3.06 16.01
CA SER A 202 3.26 3.89 14.85
C SER A 202 4.78 4.02 14.66
N THR A 203 5.56 4.05 15.74
CA THR A 203 7.02 4.05 15.64
C THR A 203 7.54 2.78 15.00
N SER A 204 7.03 1.62 15.41
CA SER A 204 7.39 0.35 14.80
C SER A 204 6.91 0.26 13.33
N ALA A 205 5.75 0.85 13.00
CA ALA A 205 5.30 0.97 11.62
C ALA A 205 6.29 1.75 10.76
N CYS A 206 6.86 2.86 11.26
CA CYS A 206 7.89 3.63 10.56
C CYS A 206 9.16 2.80 10.24
N GLU A 207 9.42 1.74 10.99
CA GLU A 207 10.56 0.85 10.74
C GLU A 207 10.25 -0.23 9.69
N ILE A 208 8.99 -0.66 9.62
CA ILE A 208 8.55 -1.76 8.76
C ILE A 208 8.13 -1.22 7.39
N PHE A 209 7.30 -0.18 7.37
CA PHE A 209 6.74 0.40 6.14
C PHE A 209 7.64 1.51 5.57
N ASN A 210 7.46 1.83 4.31
CA ASN A 210 8.24 2.86 3.63
C ASN A 210 7.65 4.26 3.81
N THR A 211 6.33 4.34 3.99
CA THR A 211 5.64 5.55 4.43
C THR A 211 4.69 5.20 5.57
N THR A 212 4.67 6.03 6.60
CA THR A 212 3.74 5.96 7.73
C THR A 212 3.21 7.36 8.00
N LEU A 213 1.90 7.59 7.80
CA LEU A 213 1.25 8.86 8.06
C LEU A 213 0.26 8.67 9.21
N THR A 214 0.43 9.45 10.28
CA THR A 214 -0.38 9.38 11.49
C THR A 214 -1.29 10.60 11.61
N PRO A 215 -2.20 10.66 12.58
CA PRO A 215 -3.01 11.85 12.86
C PRO A 215 -2.20 13.12 13.12
N ASP A 216 -0.92 13.01 13.48
CA ASP A 216 -0.02 14.16 13.64
C ASP A 216 0.49 14.72 12.31
N TYR A 217 0.37 13.99 11.20
CA TYR A 217 0.94 14.39 9.92
C TYR A 217 0.16 15.54 9.28
N ASP A 218 -1.13 15.34 9.00
CA ASP A 218 -2.00 16.37 8.44
C ASP A 218 -3.49 16.12 8.76
N ARG A 219 -4.35 17.05 8.30
CA ARG A 219 -5.81 16.99 8.53
C ARG A 219 -6.50 15.80 7.85
N PHE A 220 -5.91 15.22 6.81
CA PHE A 220 -6.52 14.11 6.07
C PHE A 220 -6.32 12.77 6.77
N HIS A 221 -5.32 12.68 7.66
CA HIS A 221 -4.97 11.48 8.42
C HIS A 221 -5.46 11.52 9.89
N ARG A 222 -6.33 12.49 10.27
CA ARG A 222 -6.79 12.65 11.67
C ARG A 222 -7.47 11.42 12.26
N ASN A 223 -8.08 10.57 11.44
CA ASN A 223 -8.91 9.46 11.86
C ASN A 223 -8.34 8.09 11.51
N HIS A 224 -7.10 8.01 11.03
CA HIS A 224 -6.46 6.76 10.66
C HIS A 224 -4.94 6.88 10.61
N ILE A 225 -4.28 5.75 10.59
CA ILE A 225 -2.90 5.61 10.13
C ILE A 225 -2.91 5.11 8.68
N HIS A 226 -2.16 5.78 7.82
CA HIS A 226 -1.83 5.29 6.49
C HIS A 226 -0.45 4.67 6.52
N ILE A 227 -0.30 3.45 6.02
CA ILE A 227 0.97 2.75 5.88
C ILE A 227 1.09 2.17 4.48
N ASP A 228 2.29 2.30 3.88
CA ASP A 228 2.57 1.78 2.55
C ASP A 228 3.96 1.16 2.41
N ALA A 229 4.10 0.33 1.40
CA ALA A 229 5.35 -0.28 0.98
C ALA A 229 5.89 0.33 -0.32
N SER A 230 5.70 1.65 -0.53
CA SER A 230 6.12 2.37 -1.74
C SER A 230 7.55 2.03 -2.14
N PRO A 231 7.85 1.83 -3.43
CA PRO A 231 9.19 1.53 -3.88
C PRO A 231 10.18 2.62 -3.45
N LYS A 232 11.28 2.20 -2.85
CA LYS A 232 12.38 3.08 -2.44
C LYS A 232 13.67 2.65 -3.13
N LYS A 233 14.46 3.62 -3.55
CA LYS A 233 15.83 3.36 -4.00
C LYS A 233 16.68 2.98 -2.79
N GLU A 234 17.75 2.24 -3.03
CA GLU A 234 18.71 1.94 -1.97
C GLU A 234 19.27 3.24 -1.40
N GLY A 235 19.19 3.38 -0.06
CA GLY A 235 19.62 4.59 0.64
C GLY A 235 18.53 5.64 0.87
N ASP A 236 17.37 5.52 0.26
CA ASP A 236 16.25 6.44 0.52
C ASP A 236 15.71 6.27 1.94
N ALA A 237 15.52 7.38 2.64
CA ALA A 237 14.91 7.37 3.96
C ALA A 237 13.42 7.00 3.89
N LYS A 238 12.96 6.22 4.87
CA LYS A 238 11.53 5.99 5.09
C LYS A 238 10.88 7.27 5.57
N PHE A 239 9.62 7.49 5.18
CA PHE A 239 8.87 8.65 5.64
C PHE A 239 8.04 8.29 6.88
N CYS A 240 8.25 9.04 7.96
CA CYS A 240 7.55 8.84 9.24
C CYS A 240 6.86 10.13 9.66
N GLY A 241 5.54 10.16 9.55
CA GLY A 241 4.68 11.32 9.83
C GLY A 241 4.22 11.43 11.28
N ILE A 242 5.14 11.24 12.25
CA ILE A 242 4.90 11.46 13.69
C ILE A 242 5.52 12.79 14.08
N LYS A 243 4.72 13.76 14.57
CA LYS A 243 5.24 15.07 14.99
C LYS A 243 5.88 15.01 16.39
N GLY A 244 7.05 15.62 16.50
CA GLY A 244 7.57 16.14 17.78
C GLY A 244 8.28 15.16 18.70
N ARG A 245 8.56 13.90 18.34
CA ARG A 245 9.25 12.97 19.23
C ARG A 245 10.44 12.19 18.67
N PHE A 246 10.60 12.12 17.37
CA PHE A 246 11.72 11.35 16.82
C PHE A 246 12.41 12.11 15.70
N ALA A 247 13.62 12.61 16.01
CA ALA A 247 14.58 12.91 14.95
C ALA A 247 14.96 11.59 14.25
N PRO A 248 15.25 11.59 12.94
CA PRO A 248 15.75 10.41 12.25
C PRO A 248 16.95 9.83 13.02
N GLY A 249 16.81 8.59 13.52
CA GLY A 249 17.84 7.90 14.29
C GLY A 249 17.60 7.76 15.80
N SER A 250 16.56 8.36 16.39
CA SER A 250 16.23 8.26 17.82
C SER A 250 15.18 7.20 18.15
N VAL A 251 15.21 6.06 17.47
CA VAL A 251 14.28 4.95 17.76
C VAL A 251 14.68 4.27 19.06
N PRO A 252 13.77 4.07 20.03
CA PRO A 252 14.06 3.34 21.25
C PRO A 252 14.63 1.95 20.97
N ALA A 253 15.56 1.48 21.80
CA ALA A 253 16.30 0.22 21.58
C ALA A 253 15.44 -1.04 21.46
N PHE A 254 14.17 -1.02 21.95
CA PHE A 254 13.22 -2.12 21.83
C PHE A 254 12.55 -2.24 20.46
N ALA A 255 12.63 -1.21 19.63
CA ALA A 255 12.08 -1.19 18.28
C ALA A 255 13.07 -1.71 17.21
N ARG A 256 14.19 -2.32 17.60
CA ARG A 256 15.15 -2.91 16.65
C ARG A 256 14.67 -4.30 16.23
N TYR A 257 13.78 -4.35 15.28
CA TYR A 257 13.45 -5.60 14.59
C TYR A 257 14.68 -6.07 13.80
N LYS A 258 15.26 -7.20 14.20
CA LYS A 258 16.29 -7.88 13.42
C LYS A 258 15.60 -8.61 12.28
N VAL A 259 15.72 -8.10 11.06
CA VAL A 259 15.34 -8.88 9.86
C VAL A 259 16.18 -10.16 9.84
N PRO A 260 15.59 -11.36 9.92
CA PRO A 260 16.36 -12.59 9.82
C PRO A 260 17.05 -12.66 8.44
N GLY A 261 18.39 -12.74 8.41
CA GLY A 261 19.15 -13.03 7.21
C GLY A 261 19.98 -11.89 6.60
N LYS A 262 19.85 -10.62 7.00
CA LYS A 262 20.79 -9.57 6.55
C LYS A 262 21.83 -9.26 7.62
N LYS A 263 23.09 -9.69 7.40
CA LYS A 263 24.27 -9.19 8.14
C LYS A 263 24.43 -7.69 7.80
N VAL A 264 24.08 -6.81 8.72
CA VAL A 264 24.38 -5.37 8.62
C VAL A 264 25.88 -5.22 8.81
N LYS A 265 26.63 -4.90 7.75
CA LYS A 265 28.00 -4.42 7.85
C LYS A 265 27.96 -3.00 8.46
N THR A 266 28.23 -2.89 9.74
CA THR A 266 28.50 -1.61 10.38
C THR A 266 29.87 -1.11 9.94
N THR A 267 29.91 -0.28 8.90
CA THR A 267 31.10 0.51 8.60
C THR A 267 31.15 1.66 9.59
N GLY A 268 31.84 1.42 10.71
CA GLY A 268 32.15 2.46 11.68
C GLY A 268 33.09 3.51 11.09
N LYS A 269 32.56 4.61 10.59
CA LYS A 269 33.35 5.83 10.41
C LYS A 269 33.58 6.46 11.77
N LYS A 270 34.79 6.26 12.34
CA LYS A 270 35.30 7.04 13.45
C LYS A 270 35.34 8.52 13.02
N GLN A 271 34.55 9.38 13.66
CA GLN A 271 34.74 10.84 13.57
C GLN A 271 36.02 11.20 14.26
N PRO A 272 36.88 12.06 13.64
CA PRO A 272 38.09 12.58 14.34
C PRO A 272 37.67 13.54 15.43
N ALA A 273 38.28 13.34 16.61
CA ALA A 273 38.12 14.20 17.79
C ALA A 273 38.55 15.64 17.49
N LYS A 274 37.64 16.59 17.70
CA LYS A 274 37.95 18.02 17.65
C LYS A 274 38.87 18.36 18.87
N LYS A 275 40.13 18.76 18.58
CA LYS A 275 41.06 19.33 19.54
C LYS A 275 40.47 20.65 20.10
N ALA A 276 40.28 20.69 21.43
CA ALA A 276 39.97 21.91 22.14
C ALA A 276 41.23 22.77 22.24
N THR A 277 41.24 23.93 21.62
CA THR A 277 42.26 24.94 21.82
C THR A 277 41.89 25.80 23.03
N SER A 278 42.65 25.64 24.12
CA SER A 278 42.57 26.51 25.29
C SER A 278 43.21 27.87 24.98
N LYS A 279 42.40 28.94 25.01
CA LYS A 279 42.91 30.32 25.00
C LYS A 279 43.32 30.67 26.45
N LYS A 280 44.62 30.80 26.69
CA LYS A 280 45.20 31.46 27.88
C LYS A 280 44.85 32.95 27.86
N LYS A 281 44.19 33.45 28.91
CA LYS A 281 44.11 34.87 29.24
C LYS A 281 45.44 35.29 29.88
N GLY A 282 46.17 36.23 29.26
CA GLY A 282 47.25 36.95 29.88
C GLY A 282 46.71 38.23 30.49
N THR A 283 47.06 38.43 31.75
CA THR A 283 46.94 39.66 32.52
C THR A 283 48.16 40.53 32.24
N ALA A 284 47.92 41.76 31.95
CA ALA A 284 48.67 42.96 32.40
C ALA A 284 47.81 44.18 32.09
#